data_c7c9fdcaad82207334fd43a6ec9d7337
#
_entry.id   c7c9fdcaad82207334fd43a6ec9d7337
#
_cell.length_a   1.000
_cell.length_b   1.000
_cell.length_c   1.000
_cell.angle_alpha   90.00
_cell.angle_beta   90.00
_cell.angle_gamma   90.00
#
_symmetry.space_group_name_H-M   'P 1'
#
loop_
_entity.id
_entity.type
_entity.pdbx_description
1 polymer ?
#
loop_
_entity_poly.entity_id
_entity_poly.type
_entity_poly.pdbx_seq_one_letter_code
_entity_poly.pdbx_strand_id
1 'polypeptide(L)'
;MKIFPAIDIKDKKCVRLIKGDFDNKTEYEMSPVEQSKKYKDHGFKNLHIVDLDGALTGKTVNLDIIQEIVTKFDFKIEIGGGVRNFESIQKYIDVGVEKVILGSAAIKDKKFLREACEKFSDKIALGLDAKDGYLLVSAWKENAHQLTVDYLRQINGYGVSRIIYTDINRDGMKQSPNFEETMKIAEISNCPVIISGGVSSIHDIQKAKTLKNI
;
A
#
# COMPACT_ATOMS: atom_id res chain seq x y z
N MET A 1 8.26 -11.80 10.46
CA MET A 1 7.28 -10.73 10.14
C MET A 1 8.03 -9.45 9.80
N LYS A 2 7.59 -8.70 8.82
CA LYS A 2 8.09 -7.36 8.49
C LYS A 2 7.07 -6.31 8.93
N ILE A 3 7.53 -5.18 9.46
CA ILE A 3 6.68 -4.05 9.83
C ILE A 3 7.00 -2.90 8.87
N PHE A 4 5.97 -2.30 8.32
CA PHE A 4 6.04 -1.17 7.41
C PHE A 4 5.33 0.03 8.07
N PRO A 5 6.04 0.92 8.78
CA PRO A 5 5.44 2.19 9.14
C PRO A 5 5.03 2.94 7.86
N ALA A 6 3.90 3.64 7.92
CA ALA A 6 3.34 4.29 6.75
C ALA A 6 3.52 5.81 6.80
N ILE A 7 3.72 6.41 5.62
CA ILE A 7 3.72 7.85 5.39
C ILE A 7 2.80 8.14 4.20
N ASP A 8 1.71 8.86 4.46
CA ASP A 8 0.87 9.40 3.41
C ASP A 8 1.36 10.82 3.09
N ILE A 9 1.63 11.10 1.81
CA ILE A 9 2.14 12.39 1.35
C ILE A 9 1.05 13.11 0.55
N LYS A 10 0.68 14.31 1.01
CA LYS A 10 -0.21 15.22 0.29
C LYS A 10 0.33 16.65 0.40
N ASP A 11 0.36 17.36 -0.71
CA ASP A 11 0.88 18.73 -0.77
C ASP A 11 2.28 18.84 -0.13
N LYS A 12 3.15 17.82 -0.35
CA LYS A 12 4.50 17.66 0.21
C LYS A 12 4.59 17.52 1.74
N LYS A 13 3.46 17.23 2.41
CA LYS A 13 3.36 17.07 3.86
C LYS A 13 2.94 15.67 4.25
N CYS A 14 3.29 15.28 5.49
CA CYS A 14 2.73 14.07 6.10
C CYS A 14 1.28 14.32 6.50
N VAL A 15 0.39 13.45 6.06
CA VAL A 15 -1.02 13.53 6.42
C VAL A 15 -1.55 12.16 6.87
N ARG A 16 -2.71 12.15 7.51
CA ARG A 16 -3.50 10.96 7.75
C ARG A 16 -4.94 11.24 7.38
N LEU A 17 -5.47 10.46 6.45
CA LEU A 17 -6.89 10.51 6.10
C LEU A 17 -7.69 9.61 7.07
N ILE A 18 -8.92 10.00 7.39
CA ILE A 18 -9.87 9.16 8.11
C ILE A 18 -10.75 8.46 7.06
N LYS A 19 -10.67 7.13 7.00
CA LYS A 19 -11.38 6.30 6.01
C LYS A 19 -11.20 6.79 4.56
N GLY A 20 -9.99 7.31 4.23
CA GLY A 20 -9.66 7.80 2.89
C GLY A 20 -10.31 9.12 2.49
N ASP A 21 -10.98 9.82 3.41
CA ASP A 21 -11.62 11.10 3.13
C ASP A 21 -10.59 12.22 3.06
N PHE A 22 -10.44 12.82 1.88
CA PHE A 22 -9.49 13.91 1.62
C PHE A 22 -9.85 15.23 2.31
N ASP A 23 -11.12 15.41 2.65
CA ASP A 23 -11.62 16.59 3.36
C ASP A 23 -11.48 16.42 4.88
N ASN A 24 -11.27 15.18 5.36
CA ASN A 24 -11.11 14.84 6.77
C ASN A 24 -9.71 14.27 7.01
N LYS A 25 -8.73 15.18 7.06
CA LYS A 25 -7.32 14.82 7.24
C LYS A 25 -6.71 15.44 8.49
N THR A 26 -5.80 14.73 9.11
CA THR A 26 -4.83 15.28 10.05
C THR A 26 -3.54 15.59 9.29
N GLU A 27 -3.04 16.81 9.42
CA GLU A 27 -1.76 17.23 8.89
C GLU A 27 -0.74 17.24 10.02
N TYR A 28 0.43 16.64 9.80
CA TYR A 28 1.50 16.58 10.78
C TYR A 28 2.55 17.66 10.51
N GLU A 29 3.18 18.17 11.57
CA GLU A 29 4.21 19.21 11.48
C GLU A 29 5.50 18.71 10.78
N MET A 30 5.85 17.43 11.00
CA MET A 30 7.04 16.83 10.40
C MET A 30 6.88 16.64 8.90
N SER A 31 7.91 16.98 8.16
CA SER A 31 8.02 16.64 6.73
C SER A 31 8.14 15.12 6.53
N PRO A 32 7.84 14.58 5.34
CA PRO A 32 8.03 13.17 5.04
C PRO A 32 9.46 12.67 5.27
N VAL A 33 10.46 13.52 4.99
CA VAL A 33 11.88 13.20 5.20
C VAL A 33 12.21 13.10 6.69
N GLU A 34 11.75 14.06 7.51
CA GLU A 34 11.94 14.03 8.97
C GLU A 34 11.23 12.86 9.63
N GLN A 35 10.02 12.55 9.18
CA GLN A 35 9.28 11.39 9.67
C GLN A 35 9.99 10.09 9.30
N SER A 36 10.55 9.99 8.08
CA SER A 36 11.36 8.85 7.66
C SER A 36 12.60 8.69 8.53
N LYS A 37 13.30 9.82 8.83
CA LYS A 37 14.44 9.80 9.75
C LYS A 37 14.05 9.25 11.12
N LYS A 38 12.93 9.71 11.67
CA LYS A 38 12.42 9.23 12.96
C LYS A 38 12.17 7.72 12.95
N TYR A 39 11.57 7.18 11.88
CA TYR A 39 11.39 5.74 11.75
C TYR A 39 12.73 4.99 11.63
N LYS A 40 13.70 5.54 10.90
CA LYS A 40 15.04 4.95 10.79
C LYS A 40 15.75 4.90 12.14
N ASP A 41 15.69 6.00 12.90
CA ASP A 41 16.29 6.12 14.23
C ASP A 41 15.67 5.10 15.24
N HIS A 42 14.40 4.70 15.03
CA HIS A 42 13.73 3.63 15.78
C HIS A 42 14.01 2.22 15.24
N GLY A 43 14.92 2.06 14.27
CA GLY A 43 15.37 0.77 13.77
C GLY A 43 14.48 0.11 12.71
N PHE A 44 13.49 0.81 12.19
CA PHE A 44 12.70 0.28 11.08
C PHE A 44 13.56 0.15 9.81
N LYS A 45 13.32 -0.94 9.06
CA LYS A 45 14.03 -1.25 7.82
C LYS A 45 13.13 -1.15 6.58
N ASN A 46 11.84 -1.15 6.78
CA ASN A 46 10.87 -1.07 5.70
C ASN A 46 10.03 0.20 5.87
N LEU A 47 9.50 0.73 4.77
CA LEU A 47 8.67 1.92 4.76
C LEU A 47 7.57 1.77 3.70
N HIS A 48 6.34 2.07 4.07
CA HIS A 48 5.21 2.17 3.16
C HIS A 48 4.93 3.64 2.89
N ILE A 49 4.89 4.04 1.62
CA ILE A 49 4.58 5.42 1.23
C ILE A 49 3.35 5.44 0.33
N VAL A 50 2.47 6.40 0.54
CA VAL A 50 1.35 6.68 -0.36
C VAL A 50 1.46 8.10 -0.88
N ASP A 51 1.61 8.25 -2.21
CA ASP A 51 1.51 9.53 -2.91
C ASP A 51 0.03 9.85 -3.15
N LEU A 52 -0.59 10.59 -2.21
CA LEU A 52 -2.00 10.95 -2.30
C LEU A 52 -2.28 11.96 -3.43
N ASP A 53 -1.33 12.83 -3.76
CA ASP A 53 -1.44 13.72 -4.91
C ASP A 53 -1.39 12.90 -6.21
N GLY A 54 -0.54 11.89 -6.25
CA GLY A 54 -0.50 10.90 -7.32
C GLY A 54 -1.81 10.12 -7.44
N ALA A 55 -2.40 9.71 -6.32
CA ALA A 55 -3.69 9.01 -6.30
C ALA A 55 -4.81 9.82 -6.97
N LEU A 56 -4.82 11.14 -6.77
CA LEU A 56 -5.78 12.05 -7.38
C LEU A 56 -5.49 12.29 -8.87
N THR A 57 -4.23 12.56 -9.21
CA THR A 57 -3.84 13.05 -10.54
C THR A 57 -3.42 11.96 -11.53
N GLY A 58 -3.03 10.78 -11.04
CA GLY A 58 -2.42 9.71 -11.84
C GLY A 58 -0.99 9.99 -12.27
N LYS A 59 -0.30 10.95 -11.60
CA LYS A 59 1.09 11.33 -11.87
C LYS A 59 1.97 11.04 -10.65
N THR A 60 3.26 10.90 -10.84
CA THR A 60 4.26 10.76 -9.76
C THR A 60 4.62 12.13 -9.19
N VAL A 61 3.70 12.73 -8.41
CA VAL A 61 3.79 14.15 -8.00
C VAL A 61 4.90 14.38 -6.97
N ASN A 62 5.04 13.46 -6.02
CA ASN A 62 6.00 13.59 -4.92
C ASN A 62 7.30 12.77 -5.14
N LEU A 63 7.67 12.53 -6.41
CA LEU A 63 8.84 11.71 -6.76
C LEU A 63 10.15 12.29 -6.19
N ASP A 64 10.29 13.61 -6.14
CA ASP A 64 11.43 14.32 -5.58
C ASP A 64 11.64 13.99 -4.09
N ILE A 65 10.57 14.01 -3.31
CA ILE A 65 10.62 13.67 -1.88
C ILE A 65 10.95 12.18 -1.68
N ILE A 66 10.36 11.31 -2.49
CA ILE A 66 10.61 9.86 -2.43
C ILE A 66 12.07 9.57 -2.76
N GLN A 67 12.63 10.20 -3.79
CA GLN A 67 14.03 10.08 -4.15
C GLN A 67 14.95 10.57 -3.02
N GLU A 68 14.60 11.66 -2.35
CA GLU A 68 15.35 12.18 -1.20
C GLU A 68 15.35 11.16 -0.05
N ILE A 69 14.21 10.55 0.26
CA ILE A 69 14.10 9.52 1.31
C ILE A 69 14.94 8.30 0.95
N VAL A 70 14.85 7.80 -0.29
CA VAL A 70 15.66 6.67 -0.78
C VAL A 70 17.15 6.95 -0.65
N THR A 71 17.58 8.16 -1.03
CA THR A 71 19.00 8.54 -1.03
C THR A 71 19.55 8.69 0.39
N LYS A 72 18.75 9.26 1.29
CA LYS A 72 19.20 9.56 2.67
C LYS A 72 19.14 8.37 3.61
N PHE A 73 18.23 7.42 3.36
CA PHE A 73 17.94 6.36 4.29
C PHE A 73 17.92 4.99 3.59
N ASP A 74 18.57 4.01 4.20
CA ASP A 74 18.54 2.62 3.74
C ASP A 74 17.22 1.94 4.19
N PHE A 75 16.12 2.27 3.48
CA PHE A 75 14.84 1.60 3.63
C PHE A 75 14.51 0.71 2.43
N LYS A 76 13.83 -0.39 2.71
CA LYS A 76 13.07 -1.13 1.70
C LYS A 76 11.71 -0.46 1.55
N ILE A 77 11.57 0.39 0.54
CA ILE A 77 10.38 1.22 0.32
C ILE A 77 9.40 0.50 -0.60
N GLU A 78 8.14 0.45 -0.21
CA GLU A 78 7.03 0.19 -1.10
C GLU A 78 6.19 1.46 -1.26
N ILE A 79 5.84 1.79 -2.51
CA ILE A 79 5.14 3.02 -2.88
C ILE A 79 3.84 2.74 -3.62
N GLY A 80 2.76 3.38 -3.18
CA GLY A 80 1.48 3.41 -3.87
C GLY A 80 1.00 4.85 -4.12
N GLY A 81 -0.13 4.99 -4.78
CA GLY A 81 -0.74 6.28 -5.08
C GLY A 81 -0.66 6.64 -6.57
N GLY A 82 -1.73 6.35 -7.30
CA GLY A 82 -1.93 6.81 -8.67
C GLY A 82 -1.09 6.16 -9.76
N VAL A 83 -0.43 5.05 -9.49
CA VAL A 83 0.35 4.32 -10.51
C VAL A 83 -0.61 3.64 -11.49
N ARG A 84 -0.62 4.09 -12.75
CA ARG A 84 -1.59 3.67 -13.76
C ARG A 84 -0.96 3.25 -15.09
N ASN A 85 0.36 3.30 -15.23
CA ASN A 85 1.08 2.96 -16.45
C ASN A 85 2.51 2.51 -16.15
N PHE A 86 3.16 1.90 -17.15
CA PHE A 86 4.52 1.38 -17.02
C PHE A 86 5.58 2.47 -16.80
N GLU A 87 5.36 3.67 -17.33
CA GLU A 87 6.29 4.79 -17.14
C GLU A 87 6.37 5.20 -15.67
N SER A 88 5.22 5.30 -14.98
CA SER A 88 5.18 5.60 -13.56
C SER A 88 5.85 4.50 -12.71
N ILE A 89 5.66 3.23 -13.08
CA ILE A 89 6.35 2.10 -12.42
C ILE A 89 7.85 2.26 -12.59
N GLN A 90 8.32 2.50 -13.81
CA GLN A 90 9.74 2.63 -14.12
C GLN A 90 10.38 3.79 -13.33
N LYS A 91 9.72 4.97 -13.28
CA LYS A 91 10.21 6.13 -12.51
C LYS A 91 10.47 5.81 -11.05
N TYR A 92 9.55 5.10 -10.38
CA TYR A 92 9.75 4.69 -8.99
C TYR A 92 10.87 3.67 -8.82
N ILE A 93 11.01 2.73 -9.76
CA ILE A 93 12.11 1.75 -9.74
C ILE A 93 13.46 2.45 -9.94
N ASP A 94 13.54 3.40 -10.88
CA ASP A 94 14.76 4.13 -11.22
C ASP A 94 15.28 4.96 -10.03
N VAL A 95 14.41 5.49 -9.18
CA VAL A 95 14.83 6.19 -7.95
C VAL A 95 15.16 5.24 -6.79
N GLY A 96 15.04 3.92 -6.97
CA GLY A 96 15.47 2.92 -5.99
C GLY A 96 14.38 2.36 -5.08
N VAL A 97 13.10 2.54 -5.39
CA VAL A 97 12.00 1.93 -4.65
C VAL A 97 12.02 0.41 -4.81
N GLU A 98 11.83 -0.33 -3.71
CA GLU A 98 11.86 -1.80 -3.75
C GLU A 98 10.62 -2.40 -4.42
N LYS A 99 9.43 -1.88 -4.12
CA LYS A 99 8.15 -2.36 -4.65
C LYS A 99 7.26 -1.19 -5.05
N VAL A 100 6.56 -1.37 -6.15
CA VAL A 100 5.51 -0.44 -6.62
C VAL A 100 4.15 -1.11 -6.43
N ILE A 101 3.25 -0.43 -5.72
CA ILE A 101 1.93 -0.93 -5.37
C ILE A 101 0.93 -0.48 -6.43
N LEU A 102 0.31 -1.43 -7.08
CA LEU A 102 -0.80 -1.21 -8.00
C LEU A 102 -2.11 -1.47 -7.24
N GLY A 103 -3.01 -0.51 -7.22
CA GLY A 103 -4.36 -0.63 -6.68
C GLY A 103 -5.42 -0.61 -7.78
N SER A 104 -6.19 0.46 -7.86
CA SER A 104 -7.32 0.61 -8.78
C SER A 104 -7.02 0.27 -10.24
N ALA A 105 -5.83 0.61 -10.74
CA ALA A 105 -5.45 0.31 -12.12
C ALA A 105 -5.38 -1.20 -12.37
N ALA A 106 -4.82 -1.97 -11.43
CA ALA A 106 -4.74 -3.41 -11.51
C ALA A 106 -6.12 -4.08 -11.42
N ILE A 107 -7.01 -3.54 -10.56
CA ILE A 107 -8.36 -4.06 -10.37
C ILE A 107 -9.20 -3.84 -11.64
N LYS A 108 -9.09 -2.66 -12.25
CA LYS A 108 -9.82 -2.29 -13.46
C LYS A 108 -9.28 -2.97 -14.72
N ASP A 109 -7.98 -3.23 -14.78
CA ASP A 109 -7.29 -3.83 -15.93
C ASP A 109 -6.33 -4.95 -15.48
N LYS A 110 -6.83 -6.19 -15.50
CA LYS A 110 -6.03 -7.38 -15.16
C LYS A 110 -4.92 -7.66 -16.19
N LYS A 111 -5.11 -7.24 -17.44
CA LYS A 111 -4.08 -7.37 -18.48
C LYS A 111 -2.89 -6.48 -18.15
N PHE A 112 -3.14 -5.21 -17.77
CA PHE A 112 -2.10 -4.30 -17.28
C PHE A 112 -1.35 -4.87 -16.08
N LEU A 113 -2.07 -5.45 -15.08
CA LEU A 113 -1.43 -6.08 -13.93
C LEU A 113 -0.49 -7.21 -14.35
N ARG A 114 -0.96 -8.11 -15.23
CA ARG A 114 -0.17 -9.25 -15.71
C ARG A 114 1.09 -8.77 -16.44
N GLU A 115 0.94 -7.86 -17.40
CA GLU A 115 2.07 -7.30 -18.15
C GLU A 115 3.05 -6.54 -17.25
N ALA A 116 2.56 -5.85 -16.21
CA ALA A 116 3.40 -5.19 -15.22
C ALA A 116 4.23 -6.20 -14.42
N CYS A 117 3.63 -7.30 -13.97
CA CYS A 117 4.34 -8.36 -13.25
C CYS A 117 5.38 -9.06 -14.14
N GLU A 118 5.07 -9.31 -15.41
CA GLU A 118 5.99 -9.89 -16.38
C GLU A 118 7.19 -8.96 -16.65
N LYS A 119 6.91 -7.67 -16.88
CA LYS A 119 7.94 -6.67 -17.22
C LYS A 119 8.82 -6.29 -16.03
N PHE A 120 8.22 -6.17 -14.85
CA PHE A 120 8.89 -5.72 -13.62
C PHE A 120 8.90 -6.83 -12.57
N SER A 121 9.44 -7.98 -12.94
CA SER A 121 9.47 -9.17 -12.09
C SER A 121 9.92 -8.84 -10.66
N ASP A 122 9.18 -9.37 -9.69
CA ASP A 122 9.40 -9.13 -8.24
C ASP A 122 9.30 -7.67 -7.78
N LYS A 123 8.91 -6.71 -8.64
CA LYS A 123 8.76 -5.30 -8.26
C LYS A 123 7.32 -4.90 -7.98
N ILE A 124 6.35 -5.69 -8.42
CA ILE A 124 4.93 -5.33 -8.31
C ILE A 124 4.31 -5.92 -7.05
N ALA A 125 3.76 -5.04 -6.22
CA ALA A 125 2.86 -5.38 -5.13
C ALA A 125 1.42 -4.97 -5.50
N LEU A 126 0.43 -5.60 -4.89
CA LEU A 126 -0.98 -5.34 -5.16
C LEU A 126 -1.65 -4.77 -3.91
N GLY A 127 -2.23 -3.57 -4.02
CA GLY A 127 -3.09 -2.97 -3.01
C GLY A 127 -4.54 -3.38 -3.23
N LEU A 128 -5.13 -4.05 -2.24
CA LEU A 128 -6.53 -4.46 -2.22
C LEU A 128 -7.24 -3.77 -1.06
N ASP A 129 -7.92 -2.69 -1.40
CA ASP A 129 -8.69 -1.92 -0.44
C ASP A 129 -10.14 -2.39 -0.50
N ALA A 130 -10.65 -2.93 0.60
CA ALA A 130 -11.96 -3.57 0.64
C ALA A 130 -12.85 -3.00 1.74
N LYS A 131 -14.13 -2.96 1.45
CA LYS A 131 -15.20 -2.70 2.41
C LYS A 131 -16.19 -3.84 2.35
N ASP A 132 -16.43 -4.49 3.49
CA ASP A 132 -17.33 -5.64 3.61
C ASP A 132 -17.02 -6.75 2.58
N GLY A 133 -15.70 -6.98 2.33
CA GLY A 133 -15.21 -7.97 1.38
C GLY A 133 -15.23 -7.55 -0.09
N TYR A 134 -15.83 -6.42 -0.45
CA TYR A 134 -15.88 -5.89 -1.82
C TYR A 134 -14.75 -4.89 -2.06
N LEU A 135 -14.08 -5.01 -3.22
CA LEU A 135 -13.02 -4.10 -3.64
C LEU A 135 -13.57 -2.70 -3.94
N LEU A 136 -12.88 -1.68 -3.43
CA LEU A 136 -13.08 -0.30 -3.80
C LEU A 136 -11.91 0.20 -4.65
N VAL A 137 -12.22 1.11 -5.57
CA VAL A 137 -11.27 1.71 -6.51
C VAL A 137 -11.44 3.23 -6.53
N SER A 138 -10.59 3.92 -7.30
CA SER A 138 -10.67 5.38 -7.49
C SER A 138 -10.58 6.15 -6.17
N ALA A 139 -9.56 5.84 -5.33
CA ALA A 139 -9.41 6.39 -3.98
C ALA A 139 -10.66 6.15 -3.11
N TRP A 140 -11.17 4.90 -3.16
CA TRP A 140 -12.32 4.38 -2.39
C TRP A 140 -13.69 4.99 -2.73
N LYS A 141 -13.78 5.74 -3.82
CA LYS A 141 -15.01 6.42 -4.24
C LYS A 141 -15.96 5.54 -5.04
N GLU A 142 -15.47 4.42 -5.55
CA GLU A 142 -16.20 3.55 -6.47
C GLU A 142 -16.11 2.09 -6.01
N ASN A 143 -17.25 1.42 -5.93
CA ASN A 143 -17.28 -0.02 -5.67
C ASN A 143 -17.03 -0.76 -6.99
N ALA A 144 -16.04 -1.64 -7.01
CA ALA A 144 -15.73 -2.47 -8.19
C ALA A 144 -16.75 -3.60 -8.42
N HIS A 145 -17.72 -3.78 -7.53
CA HIS A 145 -18.71 -4.87 -7.54
C HIS A 145 -18.08 -6.26 -7.65
N GLN A 146 -16.88 -6.41 -7.08
CA GLN A 146 -16.11 -7.64 -7.11
C GLN A 146 -15.62 -7.99 -5.69
N LEU A 147 -15.86 -9.24 -5.28
CA LEU A 147 -15.31 -9.76 -4.03
C LEU A 147 -13.80 -9.91 -4.14
N THR A 148 -13.09 -9.55 -3.08
CA THR A 148 -11.62 -9.65 -3.01
C THR A 148 -11.13 -11.06 -3.26
N VAL A 149 -11.79 -12.06 -2.68
CA VAL A 149 -11.44 -13.48 -2.86
C VAL A 149 -11.59 -13.94 -4.32
N ASP A 150 -12.62 -13.49 -5.02
CA ASP A 150 -12.85 -13.86 -6.42
C ASP A 150 -11.87 -13.17 -7.36
N TYR A 151 -11.51 -11.93 -7.06
CA TYR A 151 -10.45 -11.22 -7.78
C TYR A 151 -9.11 -11.95 -7.64
N LEU A 152 -8.73 -12.32 -6.42
CA LEU A 152 -7.47 -13.04 -6.19
C LEU A 152 -7.39 -14.37 -6.93
N ARG A 153 -8.49 -15.15 -6.94
CA ARG A 153 -8.53 -16.40 -7.72
C ARG A 153 -8.27 -16.18 -9.20
N GLN A 154 -8.74 -15.05 -9.76
CA GLN A 154 -8.58 -14.73 -11.19
C GLN A 154 -7.17 -14.30 -11.57
N ILE A 155 -6.44 -13.67 -10.64
CA ILE A 155 -5.07 -13.18 -10.88
C ILE A 155 -3.99 -14.11 -10.31
N ASN A 156 -4.41 -15.24 -9.76
CA ASN A 156 -3.47 -16.19 -9.19
C ASN A 156 -2.47 -16.65 -10.27
N GLY A 157 -1.17 -16.56 -9.99
CA GLY A 157 -0.12 -16.89 -10.95
C GLY A 157 0.36 -15.72 -11.84
N TYR A 158 -0.13 -14.49 -11.69
CA TYR A 158 0.37 -13.34 -12.45
C TYR A 158 1.76 -12.85 -12.01
N GLY A 159 2.28 -13.35 -10.89
CA GLY A 159 3.61 -12.97 -10.40
C GLY A 159 3.62 -11.74 -9.49
N VAL A 160 2.48 -11.44 -8.86
CA VAL A 160 2.42 -10.42 -7.78
C VAL A 160 3.35 -10.84 -6.65
N SER A 161 4.21 -9.92 -6.20
CA SER A 161 5.25 -10.22 -5.21
C SER A 161 4.76 -10.19 -3.77
N ARG A 162 3.70 -9.41 -3.47
CA ARG A 162 2.99 -9.33 -2.19
C ARG A 162 1.64 -8.63 -2.35
N ILE A 163 0.76 -8.81 -1.39
CA ILE A 163 -0.52 -8.13 -1.31
C ILE A 163 -0.53 -7.24 -0.07
N ILE A 164 -1.04 -6.03 -0.19
CA ILE A 164 -1.41 -5.17 0.93
C ILE A 164 -2.94 -5.18 0.99
N TYR A 165 -3.50 -5.81 2.01
CA TYR A 165 -4.95 -5.87 2.21
C TYR A 165 -5.38 -4.84 3.25
N THR A 166 -6.18 -3.86 2.84
CA THR A 166 -6.71 -2.80 3.70
C THR A 166 -8.20 -2.99 3.93
N ASP A 167 -8.60 -3.17 5.18
CA ASP A 167 -10.02 -3.01 5.57
C ASP A 167 -10.32 -1.52 5.78
N ILE A 168 -11.06 -0.94 4.83
CA ILE A 168 -11.41 0.49 4.81
C ILE A 168 -12.25 0.89 6.04
N ASN A 169 -13.11 0.00 6.54
CA ASN A 169 -13.93 0.30 7.72
C ASN A 169 -13.06 0.52 8.96
N ARG A 170 -11.86 -0.03 8.98
CA ARG A 170 -10.93 0.04 10.11
C ARG A 170 -9.80 1.06 9.91
N ASP A 171 -9.56 1.47 8.65
CA ASP A 171 -8.46 2.39 8.37
C ASP A 171 -8.66 3.76 9.03
N GLY A 172 -7.62 4.23 9.73
CA GLY A 172 -7.66 5.46 10.53
C GLY A 172 -8.38 5.34 11.87
N MET A 173 -9.11 4.24 12.15
CA MET A 173 -10.00 4.12 13.31
C MET A 173 -9.31 3.58 14.58
N LYS A 174 -8.12 3.01 14.49
CA LYS A 174 -7.38 2.42 15.64
C LYS A 174 -8.23 1.41 16.43
N GLN A 175 -8.91 0.50 15.76
CA GLN A 175 -9.86 -0.47 16.35
C GLN A 175 -9.42 -1.92 16.20
N SER A 176 -8.13 -2.19 16.03
CA SER A 176 -7.53 -3.45 15.58
C SER A 176 -7.84 -3.80 14.13
N PRO A 177 -6.90 -4.48 13.44
CA PRO A 177 -7.10 -4.91 12.05
C PRO A 177 -8.18 -5.97 11.92
N ASN A 178 -8.66 -6.17 10.69
CA ASN A 178 -9.54 -7.27 10.36
C ASN A 178 -8.73 -8.55 10.12
N PHE A 179 -8.36 -9.21 11.18
CA PHE A 179 -7.57 -10.45 11.14
C PHE A 179 -8.28 -11.56 10.37
N GLU A 180 -9.61 -11.69 10.54
CA GLU A 180 -10.39 -12.75 9.91
C GLU A 180 -10.36 -12.63 8.39
N GLU A 181 -10.72 -11.46 7.85
CA GLU A 181 -10.69 -11.24 6.41
C GLU A 181 -9.28 -11.32 5.84
N THR A 182 -8.28 -10.75 6.54
CA THR A 182 -6.89 -10.85 6.10
C THR A 182 -6.43 -12.30 6.02
N MET A 183 -6.82 -13.15 6.95
CA MET A 183 -6.50 -14.59 6.93
C MET A 183 -7.13 -15.30 5.73
N LYS A 184 -8.40 -15.02 5.40
CA LYS A 184 -9.04 -15.57 4.19
C LYS A 184 -8.27 -15.21 2.92
N ILE A 185 -7.79 -13.97 2.85
CA ILE A 185 -6.95 -13.49 1.74
C ILE A 185 -5.60 -14.22 1.72
N ALA A 186 -4.96 -14.38 2.89
CA ALA A 186 -3.67 -15.05 3.01
C ALA A 186 -3.71 -16.56 2.68
N GLU A 187 -4.85 -17.22 2.94
CA GLU A 187 -5.04 -18.64 2.63
C GLU A 187 -5.12 -18.91 1.11
N ILE A 188 -5.67 -17.99 0.35
CA ILE A 188 -5.81 -18.14 -1.12
C ILE A 188 -4.69 -17.47 -1.90
N SER A 189 -3.87 -16.65 -1.24
CA SER A 189 -2.78 -15.93 -1.88
C SER A 189 -1.56 -16.81 -2.08
N ASN A 190 -0.94 -16.73 -3.26
CA ASN A 190 0.35 -17.36 -3.57
C ASN A 190 1.56 -16.53 -3.13
N CYS A 191 1.35 -15.35 -2.54
CA CYS A 191 2.41 -14.47 -2.06
C CYS A 191 2.07 -13.91 -0.68
N PRO A 192 3.06 -13.36 0.06
CA PRO A 192 2.84 -12.80 1.39
C PRO A 192 1.79 -11.69 1.40
N VAL A 193 0.99 -11.63 2.46
CA VAL A 193 -0.04 -10.61 2.66
C VAL A 193 0.38 -9.69 3.80
N ILE A 194 0.28 -8.39 3.58
CA ILE A 194 0.45 -7.36 4.61
C ILE A 194 -0.94 -6.97 5.10
N ILE A 195 -1.16 -7.10 6.41
CA ILE A 195 -2.38 -6.63 7.06
C ILE A 195 -2.32 -5.10 7.19
N SER A 196 -3.37 -4.42 6.74
CA SER A 196 -3.47 -2.96 6.73
C SER A 196 -4.84 -2.49 7.20
N GLY A 197 -4.88 -1.26 7.76
CA GLY A 197 -6.08 -0.68 8.36
C GLY A 197 -6.33 -1.15 9.80
N GLY A 198 -6.46 -0.18 10.72
CA GLY A 198 -6.90 -0.41 12.10
C GLY A 198 -5.85 -0.80 13.13
N VAL A 199 -4.59 -1.06 12.76
CA VAL A 199 -3.53 -1.38 13.75
C VAL A 199 -3.48 -0.29 14.81
N SER A 200 -3.67 -0.67 16.08
CA SER A 200 -3.83 0.26 17.19
C SER A 200 -2.87 0.03 18.35
N SER A 201 -2.30 -1.17 18.44
CA SER A 201 -1.52 -1.57 19.61
C SER A 201 -0.41 -2.56 19.25
N ILE A 202 0.54 -2.70 20.16
CA ILE A 202 1.58 -3.75 20.10
C ILE A 202 0.96 -5.15 20.12
N HIS A 203 -0.20 -5.31 20.75
CA HIS A 203 -0.92 -6.57 20.81
C HIS A 203 -1.38 -7.02 19.43
N ASP A 204 -1.86 -6.07 18.58
CA ASP A 204 -2.22 -6.37 17.20
C ASP A 204 -1.01 -6.90 16.41
N ILE A 205 0.16 -6.29 16.62
CA ILE A 205 1.41 -6.72 15.98
C ILE A 205 1.84 -8.11 16.47
N GLN A 206 1.73 -8.37 17.78
CA GLN A 206 2.03 -9.67 18.34
C GLN A 206 1.08 -10.75 17.78
N LYS A 207 -0.21 -10.45 17.68
CA LYS A 207 -1.20 -11.34 17.06
C LYS A 207 -0.89 -11.59 15.60
N ALA A 208 -0.62 -10.54 14.80
CA ALA A 208 -0.24 -10.71 13.40
C ALA A 208 0.98 -11.63 13.22
N LYS A 209 1.96 -11.56 14.14
CA LYS A 209 3.17 -12.41 14.11
C LYS A 209 2.87 -13.90 14.22
N THR A 210 1.76 -14.29 14.80
CA THR A 210 1.37 -15.72 14.95
C THR A 210 0.67 -16.29 13.71
N LEU A 211 0.30 -15.44 12.76
CA LEU A 211 -0.46 -15.83 11.59
C LEU A 211 0.47 -16.30 10.46
N LYS A 212 -0.01 -17.24 9.65
CA LYS A 212 0.72 -17.74 8.49
C LYS A 212 0.54 -16.81 7.29
N ASN A 213 1.59 -16.64 6.50
CA ASN A 213 1.60 -15.86 5.25
C ASN A 213 1.27 -14.35 5.43
N ILE A 214 1.41 -13.83 6.68
CA ILE A 214 1.23 -12.42 7.02
C ILE A 214 2.55 -11.83 7.54
#